data_124b8c4e637a3192dea167353e362182
#
_entry.id   124b8c4e637a3192dea167353e362182
#
_cell.length_a   1.000
_cell.length_b   1.000
_cell.length_c   1.000
_cell.angle_alpha   90.00
_cell.angle_beta   90.00
_cell.angle_gamma   90.00
#
_symmetry.space_group_name_H-M   'P 1'
#
loop_
_entity.id
_entity.type
_entity.pdbx_description
1 polymer ?
#
loop_
_entity_poly.entity_id
_entity_poly.type
_entity_poly.pdbx_seq_one_letter_code
_entity_poly.pdbx_strand_id
1 'polypeptide(L)'
;MLCLIYISFSSIKQKKGDLIIIDEPESHLSLAKQRLLAKLIADCINNGLKILLTTHSDTLVLEINNLIMLSNEFDDKDSFMKKHKYQQVHIINPEKVSTYIAKDGGVSECTIDQYGIEVESMDKAIDNLNTIRDGLEARIND
;
A
#
# COMPACT_ATOMS: atom_id res chain seq x y z
N MET A 1 0.84 -18.05 -5.11
CA MET A 1 1.92 -17.25 -4.52
C MET A 1 1.49 -16.61 -3.19
N LEU A 2 0.34 -15.96 -3.06
CA LEU A 2 -0.15 -15.43 -1.78
C LEU A 2 -0.24 -16.50 -0.67
N CYS A 3 -0.72 -17.71 -1.01
CA CYS A 3 -0.76 -18.84 -0.06
C CYS A 3 0.63 -19.30 0.39
N LEU A 4 1.65 -19.24 -0.49
CA LEU A 4 3.03 -19.60 -0.14
C LEU A 4 3.65 -18.57 0.82
N ILE A 5 3.39 -17.29 0.64
CA ILE A 5 3.82 -16.24 1.56
C ILE A 5 3.15 -16.43 2.92
N TYR A 6 1.84 -16.67 2.96
CA TYR A 6 1.11 -16.91 4.19
C TYR A 6 1.61 -18.16 4.94
N ILE A 7 1.86 -19.27 4.24
CA ILE A 7 2.41 -20.51 4.80
C ILE A 7 3.84 -20.27 5.33
N SER A 8 4.67 -19.50 4.63
CA SER A 8 6.00 -19.13 5.11
C SER A 8 5.93 -18.31 6.39
N PHE A 9 5.03 -17.33 6.47
CA PHE A 9 4.82 -16.53 7.69
C PHE A 9 4.28 -17.37 8.86
N SER A 10 3.38 -18.32 8.62
CA SER A 10 2.83 -19.18 9.68
C SER A 10 3.79 -20.28 10.13
N SER A 11 4.74 -20.68 9.29
CA SER A 11 5.71 -21.75 9.58
C SER A 11 6.95 -21.24 10.31
N ILE A 12 7.27 -19.94 10.22
CA ILE A 12 8.36 -19.31 10.96
C ILE A 12 7.82 -18.95 12.35
N LYS A 13 8.45 -19.43 13.41
CA LYS A 13 8.19 -18.96 14.78
C LYS A 13 8.62 -17.50 14.90
N GLN A 14 7.75 -16.61 14.47
CA GLN A 14 7.99 -15.18 14.52
C GLN A 14 7.91 -14.69 15.96
N LYS A 15 8.88 -13.90 16.36
CA LYS A 15 8.86 -13.19 17.62
C LYS A 15 8.47 -11.73 17.38
N LYS A 16 7.76 -11.15 18.33
CA LYS A 16 7.49 -9.72 18.32
C LYS A 16 8.79 -8.94 18.17
N GLY A 17 8.88 -8.11 17.13
CA GLY A 17 10.07 -7.31 16.81
C GLY A 17 10.97 -7.90 15.72
N ASP A 18 10.69 -9.11 15.20
CA ASP A 18 11.41 -9.66 14.05
C ASP A 18 11.24 -8.74 12.83
N LEU A 19 12.34 -8.57 12.08
CA LEU A 19 12.35 -7.82 10.83
C LEU A 19 12.25 -8.79 9.64
N ILE A 20 11.31 -8.52 8.76
CA ILE A 20 11.14 -9.22 7.48
C ILE A 20 11.47 -8.23 6.36
N ILE A 21 12.35 -8.64 5.46
CA ILE A 21 12.73 -7.86 4.27
C ILE A 21 12.13 -8.56 3.06
N ILE A 22 11.38 -7.84 2.25
CA ILE A 22 10.69 -8.39 1.07
C ILE A 22 10.94 -7.46 -0.12
N ASP A 23 11.47 -8.03 -1.20
CA ASP A 23 11.70 -7.32 -2.43
C ASP A 23 10.56 -7.58 -3.41
N GLU A 24 9.90 -6.51 -3.88
CA GLU A 24 8.76 -6.54 -4.82
C GLU A 24 7.74 -7.66 -4.53
N PRO A 25 7.12 -7.69 -3.34
CA PRO A 25 6.21 -8.78 -2.96
C PRO A 25 4.96 -8.90 -3.85
N GLU A 26 4.64 -7.86 -4.58
CA GLU A 26 3.53 -7.81 -5.53
C GLU A 26 3.84 -8.42 -6.89
N SER A 27 5.10 -8.72 -7.19
CA SER A 27 5.52 -9.28 -8.48
C SER A 27 4.67 -10.52 -8.82
N HIS A 28 4.10 -10.51 -10.03
CA HIS A 28 3.20 -11.55 -10.54
C HIS A 28 1.84 -11.69 -9.83
N LEU A 29 1.47 -10.75 -8.95
CA LEU A 29 0.14 -10.70 -8.35
C LEU A 29 -0.82 -9.84 -9.19
N SER A 30 -2.06 -10.32 -9.34
CA SER A 30 -3.13 -9.46 -9.88
C SER A 30 -3.45 -8.31 -8.91
N LEU A 31 -4.01 -7.21 -9.42
CA LEU A 31 -4.35 -6.03 -8.61
C LEU A 31 -5.18 -6.39 -7.36
N ALA A 32 -6.16 -7.31 -7.52
CA ALA A 32 -6.96 -7.78 -6.38
C ALA A 32 -6.12 -8.51 -5.31
N LYS A 33 -5.11 -9.27 -5.72
CA LYS A 33 -4.20 -9.96 -4.80
C LYS A 33 -3.20 -9.01 -4.14
N GLN A 34 -2.80 -7.95 -4.83
CA GLN A 34 -1.96 -6.89 -4.25
C GLN A 34 -2.68 -6.17 -3.10
N ARG A 35 -3.99 -5.92 -3.23
CA ARG A 35 -4.81 -5.39 -2.15
C ARG A 35 -4.90 -6.34 -0.94
N LEU A 36 -5.00 -7.65 -1.18
CA LEU A 36 -4.95 -8.65 -0.10
C LEU A 36 -3.57 -8.70 0.56
N LEU A 37 -2.50 -8.52 -0.22
CA LEU A 37 -1.14 -8.44 0.29
C LEU A 37 -0.97 -7.24 1.24
N ALA A 38 -1.48 -6.05 0.89
CA ALA A 38 -1.45 -4.89 1.78
C ALA A 38 -2.13 -5.17 3.12
N LYS A 39 -3.29 -5.83 3.11
CA LYS A 39 -4.01 -6.24 4.33
C LYS A 39 -3.21 -7.25 5.16
N LEU A 40 -2.55 -8.19 4.52
CA LEU A 40 -1.67 -9.15 5.20
C LEU A 40 -0.47 -8.45 5.84
N ILE A 41 0.15 -7.48 5.15
CA ILE A 41 1.24 -6.66 5.69
C ILE A 41 0.77 -5.91 6.94
N ALA A 42 -0.41 -5.28 6.88
CA ALA A 42 -0.99 -4.58 8.02
C ALA A 42 -1.22 -5.51 9.22
N ASP A 43 -1.76 -6.70 8.99
CA ASP A 43 -1.97 -7.71 10.02
C ASP A 43 -0.62 -8.12 10.68
N CYS A 44 0.40 -8.37 9.88
CA CYS A 44 1.74 -8.68 10.38
C CYS A 44 2.32 -7.55 11.25
N ILE A 45 2.20 -6.29 10.81
CA ILE A 45 2.67 -5.11 11.56
C ILE A 45 1.92 -4.98 12.88
N ASN A 46 0.60 -5.16 12.88
CA ASN A 46 -0.23 -5.05 14.07
C ASN A 46 0.00 -6.20 15.06
N ASN A 47 0.51 -7.34 14.59
CA ASN A 47 1.01 -8.43 15.43
C ASN A 47 2.46 -8.23 15.91
N GLY A 48 3.06 -7.08 15.59
CA GLY A 48 4.35 -6.66 16.15
C GLY A 48 5.56 -7.04 15.31
N LEU A 49 5.38 -7.44 14.06
CA LEU A 49 6.47 -7.63 13.12
C LEU A 49 6.93 -6.28 12.53
N LYS A 50 8.19 -6.21 12.16
CA LYS A 50 8.75 -5.10 11.36
C LYS A 50 8.89 -5.59 9.93
N ILE A 51 8.42 -4.79 8.98
CA ILE A 51 8.49 -5.12 7.55
C ILE A 51 9.21 -4.00 6.83
N LEU A 52 10.24 -4.36 6.08
CA LEU A 52 10.89 -3.51 5.08
C LEU A 52 10.57 -4.12 3.72
N LEU A 53 9.93 -3.36 2.85
CA LEU A 53 9.63 -3.83 1.50
C LEU A 53 10.04 -2.80 0.45
N THR A 54 10.38 -3.29 -0.74
CA THR A 54 10.47 -2.49 -1.95
C THR A 54 9.22 -2.74 -2.80
N THR A 55 8.76 -1.75 -3.55
CA THR A 55 7.60 -1.91 -4.44
C THR A 55 7.65 -0.90 -5.59
N HIS A 56 7.13 -1.32 -6.74
CA HIS A 56 6.81 -0.48 -7.89
C HIS A 56 5.28 -0.45 -8.16
N SER A 57 4.48 -0.97 -7.23
CA SER A 57 3.04 -1.07 -7.42
C SER A 57 2.28 0.10 -6.81
N ASP A 58 1.68 0.92 -7.66
CA ASP A 58 0.74 1.95 -7.28
C ASP A 58 -0.45 1.37 -6.50
N THR A 59 -0.95 0.21 -6.92
CA THR A 59 -2.07 -0.46 -6.26
C THR A 59 -1.73 -0.86 -4.82
N LEU A 60 -0.52 -1.35 -4.58
CA LEU A 60 -0.08 -1.72 -3.24
C LEU A 60 0.03 -0.49 -2.34
N VAL A 61 0.65 0.59 -2.84
CA VAL A 61 0.79 1.86 -2.10
C VAL A 61 -0.57 2.51 -1.84
N LEU A 62 -1.46 2.57 -2.84
CA LEU A 62 -2.81 3.13 -2.67
C LEU A 62 -3.64 2.33 -1.64
N GLU A 63 -3.53 1.00 -1.62
CA GLU A 63 -4.23 0.21 -0.60
C GLU A 63 -3.60 0.44 0.79
N ILE A 64 -2.27 0.57 0.92
CA ILE A 64 -1.62 0.95 2.18
C ILE A 64 -2.13 2.33 2.64
N ASN A 65 -2.26 3.31 1.74
CA ASN A 65 -2.85 4.61 2.06
C ASN A 65 -4.29 4.49 2.58
N ASN A 66 -5.12 3.65 1.95
CA ASN A 66 -6.47 3.37 2.47
C ASN A 66 -6.42 2.82 3.90
N LEU A 67 -5.47 1.93 4.21
CA LEU A 67 -5.33 1.34 5.55
C LEU A 67 -4.81 2.37 6.58
N ILE A 68 -4.01 3.35 6.15
CA ILE A 68 -3.59 4.49 6.97
C ILE A 68 -4.77 5.44 7.20
N MET A 69 -5.50 5.81 6.16
CA MET A 69 -6.67 6.69 6.24
C MET A 69 -7.74 6.14 7.21
N LEU A 70 -7.89 4.83 7.29
CA LEU A 70 -8.77 4.17 8.25
C LEU A 70 -8.35 4.37 9.72
N SER A 71 -7.17 4.91 10.00
CA SER A 71 -6.78 5.30 11.36
C SER A 71 -7.49 6.56 11.86
N ASN A 72 -8.02 7.38 10.93
CA ASN A 72 -8.81 8.57 11.28
C ASN A 72 -10.21 8.17 11.76
N GLU A 73 -10.80 9.03 12.58
CA GLU A 73 -12.22 8.91 12.97
C GLU A 73 -13.09 9.69 11.98
N PHE A 74 -14.17 9.05 11.51
CA PHE A 74 -15.18 9.65 10.64
C PHE A 74 -16.54 8.96 10.85
N ASP A 75 -17.60 9.65 10.44
CA ASP A 75 -18.95 9.13 10.51
C ASP A 75 -19.09 7.85 9.68
N ASP A 76 -19.91 6.92 10.15
CA ASP A 76 -20.22 5.63 9.48
C ASP A 76 -18.98 4.72 9.22
N LYS A 77 -17.86 4.90 9.92
CA LYS A 77 -16.62 4.13 9.76
C LYS A 77 -16.85 2.61 9.75
N ASP A 78 -17.60 2.10 10.71
CA ASP A 78 -17.88 0.65 10.84
C ASP A 78 -18.66 0.13 9.61
N SER A 79 -19.65 0.89 9.16
CA SER A 79 -20.44 0.57 7.97
C SER A 79 -19.58 0.58 6.72
N PHE A 80 -18.73 1.59 6.58
CA PHE A 80 -17.75 1.70 5.49
C PHE A 80 -16.78 0.52 5.47
N MET A 81 -16.18 0.20 6.62
CA MET A 81 -15.24 -0.91 6.76
C MET A 81 -15.89 -2.25 6.40
N LYS A 82 -17.11 -2.50 6.88
CA LYS A 82 -17.87 -3.71 6.56
C LYS A 82 -18.16 -3.82 5.07
N LYS A 83 -18.64 -2.74 4.44
CA LYS A 83 -18.94 -2.68 3.00
C LYS A 83 -17.72 -3.02 2.15
N HIS A 84 -16.55 -2.50 2.52
CA HIS A 84 -15.30 -2.66 1.77
C HIS A 84 -14.41 -3.81 2.26
N LYS A 85 -14.93 -4.65 3.20
CA LYS A 85 -14.24 -5.83 3.75
C LYS A 85 -12.91 -5.47 4.42
N TYR A 86 -12.89 -4.35 5.15
CA TYR A 86 -11.82 -4.01 6.06
C TYR A 86 -12.12 -4.50 7.48
N GLN A 87 -11.09 -4.75 8.26
CA GLN A 87 -11.15 -5.17 9.65
C GLN A 87 -10.24 -4.28 10.50
N GLN A 88 -10.48 -4.22 11.81
CA GLN A 88 -9.64 -3.43 12.72
C GLN A 88 -8.15 -3.79 12.63
N VAL A 89 -7.84 -5.05 12.44
CA VAL A 89 -6.46 -5.55 12.29
C VAL A 89 -5.75 -5.01 11.03
N HIS A 90 -6.51 -4.48 10.06
CA HIS A 90 -5.95 -3.89 8.85
C HIS A 90 -5.57 -2.40 9.01
N ILE A 91 -5.98 -1.73 10.09
CA ILE A 91 -5.70 -0.30 10.29
C ILE A 91 -4.22 -0.11 10.60
N ILE A 92 -3.56 0.78 9.86
CA ILE A 92 -2.15 1.12 10.04
C ILE A 92 -2.05 2.49 10.70
N ASN A 93 -1.36 2.56 11.85
CA ASN A 93 -1.00 3.85 12.45
C ASN A 93 0.10 4.51 11.60
N PRO A 94 -0.10 5.74 11.06
CA PRO A 94 0.91 6.45 10.25
C PRO A 94 2.24 6.64 10.97
N GLU A 95 2.25 6.81 12.29
CA GLU A 95 3.49 6.97 13.08
C GLU A 95 4.41 5.73 13.05
N LYS A 96 3.90 4.57 12.59
CA LYS A 96 4.67 3.32 12.47
C LYS A 96 5.19 3.07 11.06
N VAL A 97 4.95 4.00 10.13
CA VAL A 97 5.33 3.87 8.73
C VAL A 97 6.40 4.89 8.38
N SER A 98 7.41 4.47 7.65
CA SER A 98 8.38 5.35 7.02
C SER A 98 8.50 4.94 5.56
N THR A 99 8.54 5.90 4.67
CA THR A 99 8.58 5.65 3.23
C THR A 99 9.68 6.47 2.58
N TYR A 100 10.37 5.83 1.66
CA TYR A 100 11.49 6.43 0.93
C TYR A 100 11.32 6.19 -0.56
N ILE A 101 11.65 7.19 -1.38
CA ILE A 101 11.70 7.08 -2.83
C ILE A 101 13.17 7.06 -3.27
N ALA A 102 13.53 6.07 -4.06
CA ALA A 102 14.81 6.01 -4.77
C ALA A 102 14.64 6.67 -6.14
N LYS A 103 15.35 7.80 -6.37
CA LYS A 103 15.29 8.56 -7.61
C LYS A 103 16.64 9.22 -7.89
N ASP A 104 17.05 9.21 -9.15
CA ASP A 104 18.26 9.92 -9.65
C ASP A 104 19.54 9.62 -8.86
N GLY A 105 19.68 8.36 -8.39
CA GLY A 105 20.86 7.91 -7.63
C GLY A 105 20.84 8.33 -6.15
N GLY A 106 19.75 8.89 -5.65
CA GLY A 106 19.53 9.26 -4.25
C GLY A 106 18.32 8.57 -3.64
N VAL A 107 18.16 8.71 -2.33
CA VAL A 107 17.00 8.25 -1.57
C VAL A 107 16.45 9.44 -0.80
N SER A 108 15.15 9.71 -0.93
CA SER A 108 14.45 10.79 -0.24
C SER A 108 13.33 10.21 0.62
N GLU A 109 13.14 10.74 1.81
CA GLU A 109 12.02 10.41 2.67
C GLU A 109 10.74 11.07 2.13
N CYS A 110 9.61 10.33 2.17
CA CYS A 110 8.31 10.85 1.79
C CYS A 110 7.54 11.31 3.03
N THR A 111 6.75 12.34 2.86
CA THR A 111 5.80 12.77 3.88
C THR A 111 4.69 11.72 4.04
N ILE A 112 4.32 11.45 5.28
CA ILE A 112 3.17 10.62 5.62
C ILE A 112 2.26 11.44 6.52
N ASP A 113 1.00 11.55 6.16
CA ASP A 113 -0.01 12.27 6.93
C ASP A 113 -1.29 11.45 7.12
N GLN A 114 -2.37 12.10 7.51
CA GLN A 114 -3.69 11.49 7.67
C GLN A 114 -4.28 10.94 6.37
N TYR A 115 -3.78 11.32 5.22
CA TYR A 115 -4.21 10.84 3.89
C TYR A 115 -3.28 9.75 3.34
N GLY A 116 -2.22 9.41 4.05
CA GLY A 116 -1.25 8.37 3.70
C GLY A 116 0.08 8.92 3.22
N ILE A 117 0.73 8.15 2.38
CA ILE A 117 2.05 8.44 1.81
C ILE A 117 1.88 9.40 0.64
N GLU A 118 2.53 10.55 0.70
CA GLU A 118 2.60 11.49 -0.42
C GLU A 118 3.65 11.03 -1.42
N VAL A 119 3.20 10.55 -2.59
CA VAL A 119 4.09 10.09 -3.66
C VAL A 119 3.95 10.99 -4.88
N GLU A 120 4.72 12.06 -4.90
CA GLU A 120 4.68 13.08 -5.98
C GLU A 120 4.92 12.51 -7.38
N SER A 121 5.73 11.44 -7.51
CA SER A 121 6.06 10.85 -8.80
C SER A 121 4.94 10.01 -9.43
N MET A 122 4.07 9.38 -8.60
CA MET A 122 2.96 8.56 -9.08
C MET A 122 1.85 9.45 -9.66
N ASP A 123 1.47 10.49 -8.93
CA ASP A 123 0.41 11.40 -9.35
C ASP A 123 0.75 12.07 -10.70
N LYS A 124 1.98 12.56 -10.87
CA LYS A 124 2.43 13.19 -12.13
C LYS A 124 2.42 12.25 -13.34
N ALA A 125 2.76 10.98 -13.17
CA ALA A 125 2.74 10.01 -14.25
C ALA A 125 1.30 9.70 -14.69
N ILE A 126 0.38 9.53 -13.74
CA ILE A 126 -1.05 9.31 -13.99
C ILE A 126 -1.68 10.54 -14.65
N ASP A 127 -1.39 11.74 -14.15
CA ASP A 127 -1.89 13.00 -14.72
C ASP A 127 -1.44 13.19 -16.16
N ASN A 128 -0.17 12.88 -16.46
CA ASN A 128 0.36 12.94 -17.82
C ASN A 128 -0.36 11.96 -18.75
N LEU A 129 -0.58 10.72 -18.32
CA LEU A 129 -1.30 9.72 -19.11
C LEU A 129 -2.77 10.14 -19.34
N ASN A 130 -3.43 10.69 -18.34
CA ASN A 130 -4.78 11.24 -18.50
C ASN A 130 -4.80 12.41 -19.50
N THR A 131 -3.87 13.34 -19.40
CA THR A 131 -3.74 14.46 -20.34
C THR A 131 -3.54 13.99 -21.79
N ILE A 132 -2.70 12.97 -22.00
CA ILE A 132 -2.49 12.37 -23.31
C ILE A 132 -3.79 11.72 -23.83
N ARG A 133 -4.45 10.93 -22.99
CA ARG A 133 -5.73 10.29 -23.34
C ARG A 133 -6.77 11.31 -23.73
N ASP A 134 -6.99 12.33 -22.91
CA ASP A 134 -8.00 13.37 -23.16
C ASP A 134 -7.70 14.13 -24.46
N GLY A 135 -6.42 14.38 -24.76
CA GLY A 135 -5.97 14.97 -26.01
C GLY A 135 -6.19 14.06 -27.22
N LEU A 136 -6.16 12.74 -27.06
CA LEU A 136 -6.48 11.78 -28.13
C LEU A 136 -7.99 11.67 -28.34
N GLU A 137 -8.78 11.61 -27.27
CA GLU A 137 -10.23 11.55 -27.34
C GLU A 137 -10.82 12.77 -28.03
N ALA A 138 -10.30 13.98 -27.75
CA ALA A 138 -10.70 15.19 -28.44
C ALA A 138 -10.48 15.13 -29.96
N ARG A 139 -9.38 14.52 -30.43
CA ARG A 139 -9.05 14.40 -31.87
C ARG A 139 -9.80 13.28 -32.59
N ILE A 140 -10.29 12.28 -31.88
CA ILE A 140 -11.08 11.17 -32.46
C ILE A 140 -12.54 11.61 -32.67
N ASN A 141 -13.02 12.56 -31.84
CA ASN A 141 -14.40 13.05 -31.88
C ASN A 141 -14.61 14.26 -32.79
N ASP A 142 -13.54 14.83 -33.37
CA ASP A 142 -13.55 15.83 -34.46
C ASP A 142 -13.55 15.14 -35.83
#